data_7f1e8ae3bc1c51298533deacc7d84339
#
_entry.id   7f1e8ae3bc1c51298533deacc7d84339
#
_cell.length_a   1.000
_cell.length_b   1.000
_cell.length_c   1.000
_cell.angle_alpha   90.00
_cell.angle_beta   90.00
_cell.angle_gamma   90.00
#
_symmetry.space_group_name_H-M   'P 1'
#
loop_
_entity.id
_entity.type
_entity.pdbx_description
1 polymer ?
#
loop_
_entity_poly.entity_id
_entity_poly.type
_entity_poly.pdbx_seq_one_letter_code
_entity_poly.pdbx_strand_id
1 'polypeptide(L)'
;MCRPFFCSIQKLFHKDNVIDPMKLTQAKLVRTLQKLADGKTVYQARKVADVSVRRVYQVKEAFDKNGEIPQVGKHAGRPHKSFEEWEINLVKKAYEKYRVSADTLERLIDRDFQRHVGHNRIHQILVYLGYAKIKRFKDVRKKKWKRYERRHSLTAVHIDWHYFKGTWVFAVVDDASRKMLALVESKNESTDNSILGMEMALKHGPIKQCISDHGSTFTSNFVDAKSRFRAYLISKEIKPILCKIRHPRSNGKIERWFQTYDNHREAYNSTDEFLYWYNDLKPHKALNFDKLETPSQAFVRKLKK
;
A
#
# COMPACT_ATOMS: atom_id res chain seq x y z
N MET A 1 -12.46 4.29 -61.58
CA MET A 1 -13.09 3.43 -60.55
C MET A 1 -12.27 3.55 -59.28
N CYS A 2 -12.68 4.37 -58.33
CA CYS A 2 -12.03 4.49 -57.02
C CYS A 2 -12.31 3.24 -56.21
N ARG A 3 -11.26 2.54 -55.82
CA ARG A 3 -11.34 1.32 -54.96
C ARG A 3 -11.95 1.69 -53.61
N PRO A 4 -12.84 0.91 -53.04
CA PRO A 4 -13.54 1.18 -51.77
C PRO A 4 -12.64 1.30 -50.55
N PHE A 5 -11.35 1.18 -50.73
CA PHE A 5 -10.29 1.17 -49.69
C PHE A 5 -10.09 2.54 -49.04
N PHE A 6 -10.38 3.64 -49.71
CA PHE A 6 -10.02 5.00 -49.23
C PHE A 6 -11.04 5.63 -48.30
N CYS A 7 -12.32 5.23 -48.39
CA CYS A 7 -13.37 5.90 -47.64
C CYS A 7 -13.51 5.45 -46.18
N SER A 8 -13.11 4.21 -45.89
CA SER A 8 -13.22 3.64 -44.52
C SER A 8 -12.10 4.07 -43.56
N ILE A 9 -10.95 4.50 -44.11
CA ILE A 9 -9.78 4.85 -43.30
C ILE A 9 -9.82 6.30 -42.80
N GLN A 10 -10.45 7.22 -43.54
CA GLN A 10 -10.50 8.64 -43.16
C GLN A 10 -11.38 8.98 -41.96
N LYS A 11 -12.31 8.11 -41.56
CA LYS A 11 -13.19 8.34 -40.39
C LYS A 11 -12.57 8.01 -39.01
N LEU A 12 -11.33 7.54 -38.98
CA LEU A 12 -10.69 7.05 -37.73
C LEU A 12 -9.65 8.02 -37.12
N PHE A 13 -9.51 9.23 -37.68
CA PHE A 13 -8.48 10.18 -37.23
C PHE A 13 -9.00 11.23 -36.23
N HIS A 14 -9.50 10.84 -35.06
CA HIS A 14 -9.60 11.79 -33.95
C HIS A 14 -9.46 11.06 -32.62
N LYS A 15 -8.23 11.03 -32.10
CA LYS A 15 -7.89 11.13 -30.68
C LYS A 15 -6.37 10.97 -30.46
N ASP A 16 -5.77 12.04 -29.98
CA ASP A 16 -4.36 12.10 -29.60
C ASP A 16 -4.09 11.13 -28.46
N ASN A 17 -3.34 10.05 -28.76
CA ASN A 17 -2.77 9.19 -27.73
C ASN A 17 -1.25 9.21 -27.88
N VAL A 18 -0.56 9.57 -26.81
CA VAL A 18 0.89 9.40 -26.66
C VAL A 18 1.23 7.93 -26.96
N ILE A 19 1.91 7.70 -28.08
CA ILE A 19 2.21 6.36 -28.59
C ILE A 19 3.43 5.85 -27.82
N ASP A 20 3.24 4.86 -26.94
CA ASP A 20 4.33 4.07 -26.39
C ASP A 20 5.07 3.38 -27.54
N PRO A 21 6.37 3.68 -27.79
CA PRO A 21 7.08 3.17 -28.95
C PRO A 21 7.25 1.65 -28.96
N MET A 22 7.10 0.99 -27.80
CA MET A 22 7.35 -0.45 -27.63
C MET A 22 6.11 -1.33 -27.75
N LYS A 23 4.88 -0.79 -27.80
CA LYS A 23 3.65 -1.59 -27.89
C LYS A 23 2.98 -1.47 -29.24
N LEU A 24 2.47 -2.61 -29.74
CA LEU A 24 1.58 -2.63 -30.89
C LEU A 24 0.25 -1.96 -30.49
N THR A 25 -0.10 -0.87 -31.18
CA THR A 25 -1.36 -0.13 -30.97
C THR A 25 -2.23 -0.23 -32.20
N GLN A 26 -3.53 0.03 -32.04
CA GLN A 26 -4.48 0.08 -33.18
C GLN A 26 -4.03 1.08 -34.21
N ALA A 27 -3.55 2.25 -33.79
CA ALA A 27 -3.04 3.28 -34.70
C ALA A 27 -1.83 2.80 -35.55
N LYS A 28 -0.93 2.00 -34.95
CA LYS A 28 0.20 1.39 -35.66
C LYS A 28 -0.28 0.39 -36.73
N LEU A 29 -1.30 -0.43 -36.42
CA LEU A 29 -1.89 -1.35 -37.40
C LEU A 29 -2.54 -0.62 -38.55
N VAL A 30 -3.34 0.42 -38.26
CA VAL A 30 -3.96 1.28 -39.30
C VAL A 30 -2.90 1.84 -40.23
N ARG A 31 -1.85 2.47 -39.69
CA ARG A 31 -0.73 3.02 -40.47
C ARG A 31 0.02 1.95 -41.26
N THR A 32 0.17 0.73 -40.75
CA THR A 32 0.80 -0.38 -41.47
C THR A 32 -0.02 -0.79 -42.69
N LEU A 33 -1.33 -0.95 -42.55
CA LEU A 33 -2.23 -1.29 -43.65
C LEU A 33 -2.29 -0.14 -44.70
N GLN A 34 -2.27 1.12 -44.22
CA GLN A 34 -2.23 2.28 -45.11
C GLN A 34 -0.97 2.31 -45.98
N LYS A 35 0.20 2.01 -45.39
CA LYS A 35 1.47 1.89 -46.13
C LYS A 35 1.43 0.78 -47.20
N LEU A 36 0.77 -0.35 -46.88
CA LEU A 36 0.55 -1.39 -47.89
C LEU A 36 -0.38 -0.96 -48.99
N ALA A 37 -1.43 -0.21 -48.66
CA ALA A 37 -2.35 0.37 -49.64
C ALA A 37 -1.65 1.40 -50.55
N ASP A 38 -0.70 2.16 -50.01
CA ASP A 38 0.16 3.13 -50.71
C ASP A 38 1.23 2.43 -51.60
N GLY A 39 1.19 1.11 -51.76
CA GLY A 39 2.12 0.34 -52.60
C GLY A 39 3.51 0.10 -51.98
N LYS A 40 3.69 0.37 -50.69
CA LYS A 40 4.94 0.07 -49.98
C LYS A 40 5.10 -1.42 -49.73
N THR A 41 6.34 -1.91 -49.74
CA THR A 41 6.62 -3.33 -49.45
C THR A 41 6.28 -3.69 -48.01
N VAL A 42 5.99 -4.96 -47.77
CA VAL A 42 5.74 -5.51 -46.39
C VAL A 42 6.92 -5.22 -45.46
N TYR A 43 8.15 -5.22 -45.96
CA TYR A 43 9.35 -4.86 -45.22
C TYR A 43 9.36 -3.39 -44.77
N GLN A 44 8.84 -2.47 -45.59
CA GLN A 44 8.71 -1.06 -45.23
C GLN A 44 7.55 -0.83 -44.29
N ALA A 45 6.42 -1.51 -44.52
CA ALA A 45 5.23 -1.40 -43.68
C ALA A 45 5.45 -1.95 -42.23
N ARG A 46 6.20 -3.07 -42.07
CA ARG A 46 6.47 -3.64 -40.75
C ARG A 46 7.20 -2.70 -39.78
N LYS A 47 8.06 -1.82 -40.34
CA LYS A 47 8.83 -0.86 -39.51
C LYS A 47 7.92 0.14 -38.77
N VAL A 48 6.73 0.43 -39.30
CA VAL A 48 5.77 1.36 -38.71
C VAL A 48 5.18 0.81 -37.40
N ALA A 49 4.90 -0.50 -37.36
CA ALA A 49 4.31 -1.17 -36.20
C ALA A 49 5.34 -1.86 -35.32
N ASP A 50 6.59 -1.95 -35.79
CA ASP A 50 7.65 -2.70 -35.14
C ASP A 50 7.25 -4.16 -34.86
N VAL A 51 6.75 -4.83 -35.92
CA VAL A 51 6.30 -6.23 -35.86
C VAL A 51 7.03 -7.09 -36.88
N SER A 52 6.92 -8.41 -36.75
CA SER A 52 7.46 -9.34 -37.73
C SER A 52 6.73 -9.24 -39.07
N VAL A 53 7.45 -9.59 -40.16
CA VAL A 53 6.87 -9.69 -41.52
C VAL A 53 5.65 -10.63 -41.51
N ARG A 54 5.74 -11.76 -40.84
CA ARG A 54 4.62 -12.71 -40.67
C ARG A 54 3.39 -12.05 -40.06
N ARG A 55 3.57 -11.19 -39.08
CA ARG A 55 2.46 -10.48 -38.44
C ARG A 55 1.78 -9.49 -39.39
N VAL A 56 2.56 -8.82 -40.22
CA VAL A 56 1.98 -7.93 -41.25
C VAL A 56 1.11 -8.71 -42.22
N TYR A 57 1.56 -9.88 -42.70
CA TYR A 57 0.74 -10.74 -43.57
C TYR A 57 -0.54 -11.21 -42.87
N GLN A 58 -0.47 -11.64 -41.62
CA GLN A 58 -1.66 -12.03 -40.83
C GLN A 58 -2.68 -10.92 -40.71
N VAL A 59 -2.22 -9.68 -40.47
CA VAL A 59 -3.08 -8.51 -40.32
C VAL A 59 -3.70 -8.17 -41.65
N LYS A 60 -2.93 -8.23 -42.76
CA LYS A 60 -3.41 -8.00 -44.12
C LYS A 60 -4.47 -9.05 -44.50
N GLU A 61 -4.19 -10.32 -44.33
CA GLU A 61 -5.11 -11.41 -44.63
C GLU A 61 -6.43 -11.31 -43.83
N ALA A 62 -6.34 -10.97 -42.53
CA ALA A 62 -7.54 -10.77 -41.72
C ALA A 62 -8.36 -9.57 -42.18
N PHE A 63 -7.69 -8.48 -42.62
CA PHE A 63 -8.35 -7.32 -43.20
C PHE A 63 -8.99 -7.65 -44.55
N ASP A 64 -8.28 -8.35 -45.42
CA ASP A 64 -8.77 -8.73 -46.75
C ASP A 64 -10.00 -9.67 -46.66
N LYS A 65 -10.06 -10.54 -45.65
CA LYS A 65 -11.18 -11.46 -45.42
C LYS A 65 -12.41 -10.79 -44.81
N ASN A 66 -12.21 -9.92 -43.83
CA ASN A 66 -13.31 -9.41 -43.00
C ASN A 66 -13.69 -7.96 -43.28
N GLY A 67 -12.90 -7.24 -44.09
CA GLY A 67 -13.08 -5.80 -44.35
C GLY A 67 -12.81 -4.89 -43.14
N GLU A 68 -12.46 -5.48 -42.00
CA GLU A 68 -12.23 -4.76 -40.75
C GLU A 68 -10.79 -4.92 -40.26
N ILE A 69 -10.25 -3.85 -39.65
CA ILE A 69 -8.92 -3.87 -39.05
C ILE A 69 -8.95 -4.70 -37.76
N PRO A 70 -8.13 -5.75 -37.62
CA PRO A 70 -8.09 -6.57 -36.41
C PRO A 70 -7.83 -5.72 -35.18
N GLN A 71 -8.63 -5.91 -34.14
CA GLN A 71 -8.44 -5.21 -32.88
C GLN A 71 -7.23 -5.73 -32.11
N VAL A 72 -6.37 -4.80 -31.69
CA VAL A 72 -5.19 -5.14 -30.86
C VAL A 72 -5.65 -5.48 -29.44
N GLY A 73 -5.19 -6.62 -28.95
CA GLY A 73 -5.43 -7.01 -27.55
C GLY A 73 -6.79 -7.63 -27.24
N LYS A 74 -7.72 -7.68 -28.19
CA LYS A 74 -9.09 -8.19 -27.95
C LYS A 74 -9.13 -9.67 -27.51
N HIS A 75 -8.11 -10.47 -27.84
CA HIS A 75 -8.01 -11.88 -27.49
C HIS A 75 -6.64 -12.25 -26.90
N ALA A 76 -5.86 -11.26 -26.41
CA ALA A 76 -4.54 -11.52 -25.85
C ALA A 76 -4.68 -11.89 -24.37
N GLY A 77 -4.18 -13.06 -24.02
CA GLY A 77 -4.11 -13.55 -22.65
C GLY A 77 -5.15 -14.62 -22.30
N ARG A 78 -5.04 -15.15 -21.09
CA ARG A 78 -5.98 -16.15 -20.56
C ARG A 78 -7.33 -15.48 -20.29
N PRO A 79 -8.46 -16.08 -20.72
CA PRO A 79 -9.80 -15.55 -20.41
C PRO A 79 -9.99 -15.33 -18.92
N HIS A 80 -10.65 -14.23 -18.56
CA HIS A 80 -10.93 -13.93 -17.16
C HIS A 80 -11.97 -14.94 -16.62
N LYS A 81 -11.58 -15.76 -15.63
CA LYS A 81 -12.51 -16.67 -14.98
C LYS A 81 -13.47 -15.84 -14.10
N SER A 82 -14.77 -16.00 -14.28
CA SER A 82 -15.80 -15.36 -13.43
C SER A 82 -15.59 -15.70 -11.96
N PHE A 83 -16.03 -14.85 -11.06
CA PHE A 83 -16.02 -15.12 -9.63
C PHE A 83 -17.18 -16.07 -9.28
N GLU A 84 -16.90 -17.03 -8.44
CA GLU A 84 -17.93 -17.91 -7.86
C GLU A 84 -18.52 -17.21 -6.62
N GLU A 85 -19.81 -17.40 -6.37
CA GLU A 85 -20.50 -16.72 -5.28
C GLU A 85 -19.89 -17.03 -3.90
N TRP A 86 -19.47 -18.27 -3.69
CA TRP A 86 -18.79 -18.67 -2.46
C TRP A 86 -17.45 -17.96 -2.25
N GLU A 87 -16.68 -17.70 -3.33
CA GLU A 87 -15.42 -16.96 -3.27
C GLU A 87 -15.67 -15.52 -2.81
N ILE A 88 -16.68 -14.87 -3.41
CA ILE A 88 -17.06 -13.49 -3.08
C ILE A 88 -17.48 -13.40 -1.61
N ASN A 89 -18.38 -14.29 -1.16
CA ASN A 89 -18.89 -14.31 0.20
C ASN A 89 -17.79 -14.59 1.23
N LEU A 90 -16.90 -15.54 0.94
CA LEU A 90 -15.77 -15.88 1.81
C LEU A 90 -14.79 -14.70 1.95
N VAL A 91 -14.37 -14.09 0.82
CA VAL A 91 -13.46 -12.97 0.82
C VAL A 91 -14.06 -11.74 1.50
N LYS A 92 -15.36 -11.46 1.25
CA LYS A 92 -16.08 -10.38 1.91
C LYS A 92 -16.10 -10.57 3.43
N LYS A 93 -16.53 -11.73 3.92
CA LYS A 93 -16.56 -12.07 5.36
C LYS A 93 -15.19 -11.94 6.02
N ALA A 94 -14.16 -12.47 5.37
CA ALA A 94 -12.79 -12.39 5.88
C ALA A 94 -12.28 -10.94 5.88
N TYR A 95 -12.55 -10.15 4.84
CA TYR A 95 -12.13 -8.76 4.77
C TYR A 95 -12.83 -7.87 5.79
N GLU A 96 -14.11 -8.03 6.01
CA GLU A 96 -14.88 -7.29 7.03
C GLU A 96 -14.31 -7.52 8.44
N LYS A 97 -13.86 -8.75 8.72
CA LYS A 97 -13.24 -9.10 10.00
C LYS A 97 -11.83 -8.54 10.15
N TYR A 98 -10.99 -8.65 9.13
CA TYR A 98 -9.54 -8.43 9.27
C TYR A 98 -9.05 -7.12 8.63
N ARG A 99 -9.71 -6.59 7.60
CA ARG A 99 -9.36 -5.36 6.87
C ARG A 99 -7.87 -5.27 6.51
N VAL A 100 -7.30 -6.35 5.99
CA VAL A 100 -5.89 -6.49 5.63
C VAL A 100 -5.69 -6.66 4.12
N SER A 101 -4.42 -6.59 3.67
CA SER A 101 -4.08 -6.79 2.27
C SER A 101 -4.34 -8.22 1.79
N ALA A 102 -4.56 -8.40 0.49
CA ALA A 102 -4.93 -9.69 -0.12
C ALA A 102 -3.98 -10.85 0.22
N ASP A 103 -2.67 -10.60 0.26
CA ASP A 103 -1.67 -11.62 0.61
C ASP A 103 -1.70 -12.03 2.09
N THR A 104 -2.09 -11.13 2.98
CA THR A 104 -2.32 -11.46 4.38
C THR A 104 -3.67 -12.17 4.54
N LEU A 105 -4.67 -11.72 3.77
CA LEU A 105 -6.01 -12.29 3.81
C LEU A 105 -6.03 -13.74 3.31
N GLU A 106 -5.24 -14.09 2.28
CA GLU A 106 -5.03 -15.46 1.81
C GLU A 106 -4.67 -16.37 2.96
N ARG A 107 -3.61 -16.04 3.71
CA ARG A 107 -3.15 -16.84 4.87
C ARG A 107 -4.16 -16.91 6.01
N LEU A 108 -4.94 -15.85 6.23
CA LEU A 108 -6.00 -15.83 7.25
C LEU A 108 -7.20 -16.67 6.82
N ILE A 109 -7.54 -16.69 5.53
CA ILE A 109 -8.58 -17.54 4.97
C ILE A 109 -8.18 -19.01 5.09
N ASP A 110 -6.94 -19.35 4.74
CA ASP A 110 -6.41 -20.72 4.91
C ASP A 110 -6.50 -21.19 6.36
N ARG A 111 -6.11 -20.34 7.31
CA ARG A 111 -6.11 -20.66 8.73
C ARG A 111 -7.52 -20.82 9.33
N ASP A 112 -8.41 -19.86 9.07
CA ASP A 112 -9.69 -19.74 9.80
C ASP A 112 -10.85 -20.47 9.09
N PHE A 113 -10.78 -20.60 7.77
CA PHE A 113 -11.86 -21.18 6.98
C PHE A 113 -11.45 -22.50 6.31
N GLN A 114 -10.16 -22.90 6.44
CA GLN A 114 -9.62 -24.12 5.84
C GLN A 114 -9.93 -24.24 4.33
N ARG A 115 -9.91 -23.09 3.65
CA ARG A 115 -10.11 -22.97 2.20
C ARG A 115 -9.04 -22.08 1.63
N HIS A 116 -8.59 -22.41 0.41
CA HIS A 116 -7.57 -21.62 -0.29
C HIS A 116 -8.18 -20.79 -1.41
N VAL A 117 -7.87 -19.48 -1.37
CA VAL A 117 -8.13 -18.52 -2.47
C VAL A 117 -6.86 -17.71 -2.65
N GLY A 118 -6.19 -17.84 -3.80
CA GLY A 118 -4.91 -17.16 -4.03
C GLY A 118 -5.02 -15.62 -3.97
N HIS A 119 -3.99 -14.96 -3.44
CA HIS A 119 -4.01 -13.50 -3.18
C HIS A 119 -4.33 -12.62 -4.40
N ASN A 120 -3.94 -13.03 -5.61
CA ASN A 120 -4.31 -12.30 -6.83
C ASN A 120 -5.83 -12.37 -7.07
N ARG A 121 -6.44 -13.52 -6.81
CA ARG A 121 -7.88 -13.72 -6.92
C ARG A 121 -8.62 -12.92 -5.86
N ILE A 122 -8.14 -12.98 -4.61
CA ILE A 122 -8.65 -12.15 -3.50
C ILE A 122 -8.58 -10.66 -3.86
N HIS A 123 -7.44 -10.18 -4.40
CA HIS A 123 -7.30 -8.78 -4.78
C HIS A 123 -8.32 -8.36 -5.86
N GLN A 124 -8.54 -9.22 -6.86
CA GLN A 124 -9.56 -8.96 -7.89
C GLN A 124 -10.97 -8.88 -7.31
N ILE A 125 -11.31 -9.78 -6.37
CA ILE A 125 -12.60 -9.75 -5.65
C ILE A 125 -12.73 -8.49 -4.79
N LEU A 126 -11.66 -8.09 -4.06
CA LEU A 126 -11.68 -6.86 -3.27
C LEU A 126 -11.84 -5.60 -4.14
N VAL A 127 -11.27 -5.59 -5.36
CA VAL A 127 -11.50 -4.52 -6.34
C VAL A 127 -12.95 -4.53 -6.84
N TYR A 128 -13.49 -5.71 -7.14
CA TYR A 128 -14.89 -5.87 -7.56
C TYR A 128 -15.88 -5.39 -6.48
N LEU A 129 -15.60 -5.66 -5.21
CA LEU A 129 -16.38 -5.20 -4.05
C LEU A 129 -16.13 -3.72 -3.69
N GLY A 130 -15.20 -3.03 -4.35
CA GLY A 130 -14.86 -1.64 -4.04
C GLY A 130 -13.95 -1.45 -2.81
N TYR A 131 -13.47 -2.53 -2.20
CA TYR A 131 -12.58 -2.47 -1.03
C TYR A 131 -11.11 -2.21 -1.37
N ALA A 132 -10.71 -2.37 -2.63
CA ALA A 132 -9.36 -2.10 -3.09
C ALA A 132 -9.35 -1.33 -4.40
N LYS A 133 -8.25 -0.59 -4.64
CA LYS A 133 -8.02 0.15 -5.89
C LYS A 133 -6.93 -0.53 -6.73
N ILE A 134 -7.08 -0.52 -8.05
CA ILE A 134 -6.03 -0.96 -8.97
C ILE A 134 -4.90 0.06 -8.94
N LYS A 135 -3.72 -0.32 -8.46
CA LYS A 135 -2.51 0.51 -8.56
C LYS A 135 -1.87 0.29 -9.92
N ARG A 136 -1.80 1.33 -10.74
CA ARG A 136 -1.23 1.27 -12.10
C ARG A 136 0.29 1.16 -12.12
N PHE A 137 0.98 1.69 -11.10
CA PHE A 137 2.44 1.71 -11.04
C PHE A 137 2.93 1.35 -9.63
N LYS A 138 4.04 0.62 -9.56
CA LYS A 138 4.78 0.41 -8.33
C LYS A 138 6.00 1.33 -8.35
N ASP A 139 6.14 2.17 -7.33
CA ASP A 139 7.39 2.90 -7.14
C ASP A 139 8.52 1.92 -6.86
N VAL A 140 9.56 1.98 -7.67
CA VAL A 140 10.77 1.17 -7.48
C VAL A 140 11.56 1.76 -6.31
N ARG A 141 11.76 0.99 -5.26
CA ARG A 141 12.58 1.42 -4.12
C ARG A 141 14.04 1.56 -4.56
N LYS A 142 14.56 2.77 -4.53
CA LYS A 142 15.95 3.08 -4.94
C LYS A 142 17.02 2.65 -3.94
N LYS A 143 16.69 2.37 -2.67
CA LYS A 143 17.64 2.03 -1.61
C LYS A 143 17.18 0.82 -0.79
N LYS A 144 18.13 -0.10 -0.48
CA LYS A 144 17.88 -1.21 0.44
C LYS A 144 17.64 -0.68 1.86
N TRP A 145 16.58 -1.14 2.50
CA TRP A 145 16.21 -0.80 3.85
C TRP A 145 16.94 -1.70 4.84
N LYS A 146 17.70 -1.13 5.79
CA LYS A 146 18.22 -1.89 6.94
C LYS A 146 17.18 -1.90 8.04
N ARG A 147 16.68 -3.10 8.36
CA ARG A 147 15.77 -3.31 9.48
C ARG A 147 16.55 -3.19 10.79
N TYR A 148 16.00 -2.47 11.74
CA TYR A 148 16.47 -2.44 13.12
C TYR A 148 15.26 -2.57 14.06
N GLU A 149 15.44 -3.26 15.19
CA GLU A 149 14.45 -3.34 16.25
C GLU A 149 15.14 -3.72 17.57
N ARG A 150 14.56 -3.32 18.68
CA ARG A 150 15.00 -3.76 20.00
C ARG A 150 14.62 -5.23 20.21
N ARG A 151 15.44 -5.94 20.99
CA ARG A 151 15.21 -7.37 21.25
C ARG A 151 13.96 -7.58 22.12
N HIS A 152 13.79 -6.73 23.14
CA HIS A 152 12.74 -6.88 24.14
C HIS A 152 11.73 -5.73 24.08
N SER A 153 10.46 -6.06 24.32
CA SER A 153 9.37 -5.08 24.49
C SER A 153 9.68 -4.14 25.64
N LEU A 154 9.15 -2.92 25.59
CA LEU A 154 9.35 -1.83 26.56
C LEU A 154 10.80 -1.33 26.69
N THR A 155 11.75 -1.87 25.92
CA THR A 155 13.11 -1.33 25.89
C THR A 155 13.14 0.07 25.26
N ALA A 156 12.37 0.31 24.21
CA ALA A 156 12.20 1.61 23.62
C ALA A 156 10.80 1.75 23.02
N VAL A 157 10.25 2.93 23.12
CA VAL A 157 9.01 3.33 22.44
C VAL A 157 9.29 4.47 21.50
N HIS A 158 8.53 4.55 20.40
CA HIS A 158 8.47 5.71 19.52
C HIS A 158 7.23 6.49 19.83
N ILE A 159 7.36 7.80 19.90
CA ILE A 159 6.24 8.73 20.10
C ILE A 159 6.25 9.78 19.00
N ASP A 160 5.07 10.22 18.62
CA ASP A 160 4.91 11.30 17.66
C ASP A 160 3.48 11.87 17.69
N TRP A 161 3.34 13.09 17.16
CA TRP A 161 2.07 13.70 16.88
C TRP A 161 1.76 13.66 15.38
N HIS A 162 0.50 13.45 15.05
CA HIS A 162 0.02 13.42 13.67
C HIS A 162 -1.31 14.15 13.55
N TYR A 163 -1.47 14.96 12.51
CA TYR A 163 -2.72 15.64 12.23
C TYR A 163 -3.53 14.87 11.18
N PHE A 164 -4.75 14.52 11.51
CA PHE A 164 -5.65 13.81 10.62
C PHE A 164 -7.08 14.37 10.71
N LYS A 165 -7.56 14.96 9.62
CA LYS A 165 -8.96 15.44 9.45
C LYS A 165 -9.51 16.26 10.61
N GLY A 166 -8.78 17.22 11.09
CA GLY A 166 -9.21 18.12 12.18
C GLY A 166 -8.85 17.62 13.59
N THR A 167 -8.25 16.45 13.72
CA THR A 167 -7.88 15.84 15.00
C THR A 167 -6.37 15.66 15.09
N TRP A 168 -5.78 16.06 16.21
CA TRP A 168 -4.40 15.74 16.55
C TRP A 168 -4.33 14.39 17.27
N VAL A 169 -3.39 13.58 16.88
CA VAL A 169 -3.25 12.19 17.34
C VAL A 169 -1.87 11.98 17.91
N PHE A 170 -1.78 11.78 19.21
CA PHE A 170 -0.55 11.33 19.87
C PHE A 170 -0.53 9.82 19.95
N ALA A 171 0.59 9.22 19.57
CA ALA A 171 0.73 7.78 19.53
C ALA A 171 2.00 7.32 20.23
N VAL A 172 1.93 6.17 20.91
CA VAL A 172 3.07 5.49 21.55
C VAL A 172 3.16 4.06 21.05
N VAL A 173 4.18 3.74 20.27
CA VAL A 173 4.38 2.41 19.70
C VAL A 173 5.63 1.73 20.25
N ASP A 174 5.53 0.48 20.67
CA ASP A 174 6.68 -0.32 21.10
C ASP A 174 7.60 -0.68 19.94
N ASP A 175 8.88 -0.41 20.08
CA ASP A 175 9.89 -0.63 19.03
C ASP A 175 10.02 -2.10 18.65
N ALA A 176 9.97 -3.01 19.59
CA ALA A 176 10.23 -4.43 19.40
C ALA A 176 9.03 -5.18 18.82
N SER A 177 7.83 -4.94 19.36
CA SER A 177 6.61 -5.69 19.04
C SER A 177 5.70 -4.99 18.02
N ARG A 178 5.89 -3.70 17.78
CA ARG A 178 4.96 -2.85 17.02
C ARG A 178 3.61 -2.65 17.71
N LYS A 179 3.46 -3.08 18.95
CA LYS A 179 2.23 -2.87 19.72
C LYS A 179 2.02 -1.38 19.96
N MET A 180 0.83 -0.92 19.68
CA MET A 180 0.39 0.40 20.08
C MET A 180 0.04 0.35 21.57
N LEU A 181 0.81 1.08 22.39
CA LEU A 181 0.65 1.11 23.83
C LEU A 181 -0.33 2.21 24.27
N ALA A 182 -0.37 3.30 23.53
CA ALA A 182 -1.28 4.40 23.83
C ALA A 182 -1.62 5.19 22.55
N LEU A 183 -2.84 5.73 22.53
CA LEU A 183 -3.38 6.59 21.50
C LEU A 183 -4.24 7.68 22.16
N VAL A 184 -3.94 8.94 21.91
CA VAL A 184 -4.70 10.08 22.41
C VAL A 184 -5.14 10.94 21.22
N GLU A 185 -6.44 11.05 21.02
CA GLU A 185 -7.05 11.95 20.05
C GLU A 185 -7.46 13.25 20.74
N SER A 186 -7.07 14.39 20.19
CA SER A 186 -7.33 15.71 20.80
C SER A 186 -7.52 16.81 19.76
N LYS A 187 -8.03 17.96 20.18
CA LYS A 187 -8.17 19.14 19.31
C LYS A 187 -6.84 19.83 18.99
N ASN A 188 -5.88 19.75 19.92
CA ASN A 188 -4.58 20.40 19.80
C ASN A 188 -3.47 19.44 20.26
N GLU A 189 -2.29 19.56 19.66
CA GLU A 189 -1.09 18.97 20.24
C GLU A 189 -0.71 19.69 21.53
N SER A 190 -0.40 18.96 22.58
CA SER A 190 -0.01 19.55 23.86
C SER A 190 0.92 18.62 24.63
N THR A 191 1.73 19.24 25.49
CA THR A 191 2.58 18.51 26.43
C THR A 191 1.75 17.68 27.41
N ASP A 192 0.58 18.18 27.85
CA ASP A 192 -0.29 17.43 28.77
C ASP A 192 -0.84 16.16 28.14
N ASN A 193 -1.29 16.23 26.89
CA ASN A 193 -1.75 15.06 26.16
C ASN A 193 -0.60 14.09 25.85
N SER A 194 0.62 14.59 25.64
CA SER A 194 1.80 13.73 25.49
C SER A 194 2.12 13.00 26.80
N ILE A 195 2.02 13.68 27.96
CA ILE A 195 2.17 13.06 29.29
C ILE A 195 1.06 12.03 29.53
N LEU A 196 -0.19 12.37 29.25
CA LEU A 196 -1.33 11.45 29.35
C LEU A 196 -1.10 10.18 28.54
N GLY A 197 -0.67 10.29 27.28
CA GLY A 197 -0.37 9.14 26.44
C GLY A 197 0.79 8.29 27.00
N MET A 198 1.81 8.91 27.57
CA MET A 198 2.89 8.17 28.24
C MET A 198 2.42 7.46 29.52
N GLU A 199 1.55 8.08 30.33
CA GLU A 199 0.94 7.42 31.50
C GLU A 199 0.10 6.21 31.09
N MET A 200 -0.65 6.30 29.99
CA MET A 200 -1.38 5.16 29.43
C MET A 200 -0.42 4.06 28.99
N ALA A 201 0.69 4.41 28.33
CA ALA A 201 1.69 3.45 27.88
C ALA A 201 2.40 2.74 29.04
N LEU A 202 2.68 3.45 30.14
CA LEU A 202 3.30 2.93 31.35
C LEU A 202 2.44 1.88 32.07
N LYS A 203 1.13 1.84 31.84
CA LYS A 203 0.27 0.76 32.36
C LYS A 203 0.64 -0.62 31.81
N HIS A 204 1.36 -0.68 30.70
CA HIS A 204 1.86 -1.94 30.11
C HIS A 204 3.18 -2.44 30.74
N GLY A 205 3.82 -1.62 31.57
CA GLY A 205 5.07 -1.90 32.25
C GLY A 205 6.12 -0.78 32.13
N PRO A 206 7.29 -0.93 32.77
CA PRO A 206 8.34 0.08 32.81
C PRO A 206 9.01 0.24 31.44
N ILE A 207 8.99 1.45 30.90
CA ILE A 207 9.61 1.84 29.62
C ILE A 207 11.01 2.37 29.90
N LYS A 208 12.03 1.89 29.17
CA LYS A 208 13.42 2.34 29.40
C LYS A 208 13.83 3.54 28.55
N GLN A 209 13.35 3.63 27.32
CA GLN A 209 13.75 4.66 26.35
C GLN A 209 12.52 5.19 25.62
N CYS A 210 12.49 6.49 25.39
CA CYS A 210 11.47 7.17 24.59
C CYS A 210 12.15 7.88 23.43
N ILE A 211 11.80 7.51 22.19
CA ILE A 211 12.33 8.07 20.95
C ILE A 211 11.29 9.02 20.38
N SER A 212 11.64 10.30 20.23
CA SER A 212 10.81 11.33 19.62
C SER A 212 11.56 12.06 18.52
N ASP A 213 10.84 12.82 17.72
CA ASP A 213 11.41 13.83 16.85
C ASP A 213 11.76 15.12 17.66
N HIS A 214 12.05 16.21 16.94
CA HIS A 214 12.36 17.53 17.50
C HIS A 214 11.12 18.43 17.61
N GLY A 215 9.92 17.87 17.67
CA GLY A 215 8.68 18.64 17.83
C GLY A 215 8.69 19.55 19.07
N SER A 216 8.05 20.70 19.00
CA SER A 216 8.03 21.70 20.08
C SER A 216 7.41 21.18 21.38
N THR A 217 6.50 20.23 21.30
CA THR A 217 5.88 19.57 22.46
C THR A 217 6.84 18.68 23.23
N PHE A 218 7.91 18.18 22.57
CA PHE A 218 8.91 17.28 23.18
C PHE A 218 10.19 18.03 23.57
N THR A 219 10.49 19.14 22.90
CA THR A 219 11.71 19.91 23.10
C THR A 219 11.35 21.35 23.46
N SER A 220 12.16 22.01 24.28
CA SER A 220 12.02 23.44 24.50
C SER A 220 12.72 24.20 23.38
N ASN A 221 12.09 25.26 22.86
CA ASN A 221 12.68 26.17 21.87
C ASN A 221 13.72 27.11 22.49
N PHE A 222 13.85 27.15 23.83
CA PHE A 222 14.83 27.97 24.55
C PHE A 222 16.04 27.11 24.93
N VAL A 223 17.23 27.67 24.71
CA VAL A 223 18.51 26.96 24.91
C VAL A 223 18.67 26.46 26.34
N ASP A 224 18.09 27.15 27.34
CA ASP A 224 18.21 26.82 28.76
C ASP A 224 16.95 26.25 29.40
N ALA A 225 15.81 26.18 28.71
CA ALA A 225 14.57 25.71 29.30
C ALA A 225 14.44 24.19 29.11
N LYS A 226 14.42 23.45 30.22
CA LYS A 226 14.09 22.02 30.21
C LYS A 226 12.64 21.84 29.79
N SER A 227 12.40 21.13 28.65
CA SER A 227 11.05 20.77 28.26
C SER A 227 10.34 20.04 29.41
N ARG A 228 9.13 20.47 29.76
CA ARG A 228 8.28 19.84 30.79
C ARG A 228 8.08 18.34 30.49
N PHE A 229 7.90 17.96 29.24
CA PHE A 229 7.80 16.57 28.84
C PHE A 229 9.09 15.79 29.09
N ARG A 230 10.24 16.38 28.80
CA ARG A 230 11.55 15.74 29.10
C ARG A 230 11.77 15.59 30.59
N ALA A 231 11.42 16.58 31.39
CA ALA A 231 11.50 16.50 32.86
C ALA A 231 10.60 15.37 33.40
N TYR A 232 9.38 15.25 32.85
CA TYR A 232 8.48 14.14 33.16
C TYR A 232 9.11 12.78 32.81
N LEU A 233 9.68 12.58 31.61
CA LEU A 233 10.32 11.32 31.24
C LEU A 233 11.46 10.94 32.23
N ILE A 234 12.30 11.93 32.59
CA ILE A 234 13.40 11.73 33.54
C ILE A 234 12.86 11.36 34.94
N SER A 235 11.78 11.99 35.43
CA SER A 235 11.15 11.63 36.70
C SER A 235 10.60 10.20 36.75
N LYS A 236 10.29 9.63 35.57
CA LYS A 236 9.86 8.23 35.41
C LYS A 236 11.02 7.29 35.05
N GLU A 237 12.26 7.73 35.16
CA GLU A 237 13.46 6.96 34.79
C GLU A 237 13.51 6.55 33.31
N ILE A 238 12.79 7.26 32.43
CA ILE A 238 12.77 7.01 30.99
C ILE A 238 13.83 7.86 30.32
N LYS A 239 14.78 7.24 29.62
CA LYS A 239 15.81 7.93 28.85
C LYS A 239 15.22 8.55 27.57
N PRO A 240 15.15 9.88 27.44
CA PRO A 240 14.71 10.51 26.19
C PRO A 240 15.80 10.40 25.11
N ILE A 241 15.41 10.05 23.90
CA ILE A 241 16.29 9.93 22.72
C ILE A 241 15.66 10.73 21.59
N LEU A 242 16.34 11.77 21.12
CA LEU A 242 15.92 12.54 19.96
C LEU A 242 16.40 11.86 18.68
N CYS A 243 15.54 11.81 17.68
CA CYS A 243 15.90 11.35 16.34
C CYS A 243 16.99 12.24 15.75
N LYS A 244 17.91 11.65 14.98
CA LYS A 244 18.94 12.43 14.29
C LYS A 244 18.28 13.31 13.22
N ILE A 245 18.64 14.59 13.19
CA ILE A 245 18.21 15.56 12.20
C ILE A 245 18.57 15.05 10.79
N ARG A 246 17.63 15.16 9.85
CA ARG A 246 17.74 14.66 8.46
C ARG A 246 17.97 13.15 8.31
N HIS A 247 17.64 12.35 9.36
CA HIS A 247 17.63 10.90 9.30
C HIS A 247 16.19 10.35 9.45
N PRO A 248 15.37 10.34 8.38
CA PRO A 248 13.95 9.93 8.44
C PRO A 248 13.75 8.48 8.87
N ARG A 249 14.83 7.69 8.96
CA ARG A 249 14.78 6.29 9.38
C ARG A 249 14.52 6.10 10.86
N SER A 250 14.78 7.12 11.68
CA SER A 250 14.70 6.99 13.15
C SER A 250 13.25 6.90 13.64
N ASN A 251 12.30 7.56 12.97
CA ASN A 251 10.88 7.57 13.33
C ASN A 251 9.96 6.77 12.37
N GLY A 252 10.53 6.10 11.38
CA GLY A 252 9.79 5.39 10.32
C GLY A 252 8.82 4.29 10.80
N LYS A 253 8.91 3.84 12.06
CA LYS A 253 7.99 2.86 12.62
C LYS A 253 6.65 3.49 12.97
N ILE A 254 6.67 4.64 13.62
CA ILE A 254 5.47 5.37 13.99
C ILE A 254 4.85 6.07 12.77
N GLU A 255 5.67 6.61 11.85
CA GLU A 255 5.19 7.13 10.57
C GLU A 255 4.41 6.06 9.78
N ARG A 256 4.92 4.83 9.77
CA ARG A 256 4.22 3.70 9.12
C ARG A 256 2.93 3.33 9.84
N TRP A 257 2.87 3.51 11.14
CA TRP A 257 1.66 3.32 11.91
C TRP A 257 0.62 4.38 11.58
N PHE A 258 1.00 5.67 11.49
CA PHE A 258 0.10 6.75 11.09
C PHE A 258 -0.52 6.51 9.70
N GLN A 259 0.24 5.98 8.74
CA GLN A 259 -0.34 5.54 7.46
C GLN A 259 -1.42 4.47 7.63
N THR A 260 -1.29 3.61 8.64
CA THR A 260 -2.32 2.61 8.95
C THR A 260 -3.52 3.27 9.62
N TYR A 261 -3.29 4.23 10.51
CA TYR A 261 -4.32 5.03 11.15
C TYR A 261 -5.16 5.78 10.11
N ASP A 262 -4.54 6.54 9.22
CA ASP A 262 -5.20 7.30 8.16
C ASP A 262 -6.09 6.44 7.25
N ASN A 263 -5.64 5.22 6.96
CA ASN A 263 -6.35 4.32 6.05
C ASN A 263 -7.49 3.53 6.72
N HIS A 264 -7.50 3.39 8.04
CA HIS A 264 -8.39 2.44 8.69
C HIS A 264 -9.18 3.00 9.87
N ARG A 265 -8.75 4.11 10.51
CA ARG A 265 -9.37 4.62 11.73
C ARG A 265 -10.88 4.89 11.59
N GLU A 266 -11.29 5.47 10.48
CA GLU A 266 -12.71 5.80 10.22
C GLU A 266 -13.62 4.57 10.06
N ALA A 267 -13.05 3.39 9.92
CA ALA A 267 -13.83 2.15 9.82
C ALA A 267 -14.24 1.58 11.19
N TYR A 268 -13.86 2.25 12.29
CA TYR A 268 -14.12 1.83 13.67
C TYR A 268 -14.79 2.96 14.45
N ASN A 269 -15.78 2.61 15.30
CA ASN A 269 -16.55 3.57 16.06
C ASN A 269 -15.74 4.22 17.19
N SER A 270 -14.77 3.50 17.75
CA SER A 270 -13.93 4.00 18.84
C SER A 270 -12.44 3.76 18.59
N THR A 271 -11.60 4.48 19.32
CA THR A 271 -10.15 4.24 19.39
C THR A 271 -9.83 2.85 19.91
N ASP A 272 -10.59 2.35 20.88
CA ASP A 272 -10.36 1.04 21.49
C ASP A 272 -10.63 -0.10 20.49
N GLU A 273 -11.70 -0.02 19.71
CA GLU A 273 -11.98 -0.97 18.62
C GLU A 273 -10.86 -0.96 17.57
N PHE A 274 -10.39 0.23 17.18
CA PHE A 274 -9.28 0.35 16.23
C PHE A 274 -7.97 -0.23 16.81
N LEU A 275 -7.66 0.04 18.08
CA LEU A 275 -6.47 -0.48 18.75
C LEU A 275 -6.55 -2.00 18.92
N TYR A 276 -7.73 -2.54 19.28
CA TYR A 276 -7.96 -3.97 19.33
C TYR A 276 -7.70 -4.62 17.96
N TRP A 277 -8.28 -4.07 16.89
CA TRP A 277 -8.00 -4.55 15.56
C TRP A 277 -6.52 -4.53 15.22
N TYR A 278 -5.84 -3.39 15.47
CA TYR A 278 -4.43 -3.24 15.12
C TYR A 278 -3.51 -4.16 15.94
N ASN A 279 -3.75 -4.25 17.24
CA ASN A 279 -2.89 -4.99 18.17
C ASN A 279 -3.17 -6.50 18.19
N ASP A 280 -4.44 -6.89 18.08
CA ASP A 280 -4.85 -8.26 18.41
C ASP A 280 -5.37 -9.05 17.21
N LEU A 281 -5.93 -8.39 16.19
CA LEU A 281 -6.49 -9.07 15.02
C LEU A 281 -5.59 -9.02 13.80
N LYS A 282 -4.86 -7.91 13.60
CA LYS A 282 -4.08 -7.68 12.39
C LYS A 282 -2.67 -8.27 12.51
N PRO A 283 -2.31 -9.33 11.74
CA PRO A 283 -0.93 -9.80 11.65
C PRO A 283 0.00 -8.72 11.10
N HIS A 284 1.21 -8.66 11.61
CA HIS A 284 2.16 -7.63 11.20
C HIS A 284 3.36 -8.23 10.44
N LYS A 285 3.56 -7.84 9.18
CA LYS A 285 4.62 -8.38 8.29
C LYS A 285 6.05 -8.24 8.80
N ALA A 286 6.30 -7.32 9.73
CA ALA A 286 7.60 -7.17 10.36
C ALA A 286 7.81 -8.10 11.57
N LEU A 287 6.83 -8.90 11.96
CA LEU A 287 6.91 -9.88 13.03
C LEU A 287 7.07 -11.29 12.45
N ASN A 288 6.75 -12.33 13.22
CA ASN A 288 6.73 -13.68 12.68
C ASN A 288 5.51 -13.88 11.77
N PHE A 289 5.63 -13.45 10.53
CA PHE A 289 4.52 -13.45 9.57
C PHE A 289 4.08 -14.86 9.16
N ASP A 290 4.95 -15.85 9.25
CA ASP A 290 4.60 -17.24 8.95
C ASP A 290 3.62 -17.81 9.98
N LYS A 291 3.68 -17.32 11.21
CA LYS A 291 2.71 -17.61 12.27
C LYS A 291 1.56 -16.62 12.35
N LEU A 292 1.46 -15.67 11.40
CA LEU A 292 0.48 -14.58 11.44
C LEU A 292 0.49 -13.82 12.77
N GLU A 293 1.69 -13.59 13.31
CA GLU A 293 1.88 -12.99 14.62
C GLU A 293 1.35 -11.55 14.67
N THR A 294 0.52 -11.27 15.67
CA THR A 294 -0.01 -9.93 15.94
C THR A 294 0.94 -9.13 16.87
N PRO A 295 0.82 -7.79 16.90
CA PRO A 295 1.60 -6.96 17.81
C PRO A 295 1.46 -7.37 19.29
N SER A 296 0.27 -7.72 19.79
CA SER A 296 0.06 -8.17 21.15
C SER A 296 0.77 -9.49 21.46
N GLN A 297 0.70 -10.46 20.55
CA GLN A 297 1.41 -11.73 20.69
C GLN A 297 2.94 -11.51 20.73
N ALA A 298 3.46 -10.69 19.81
CA ALA A 298 4.88 -10.33 19.80
C ALA A 298 5.30 -9.59 21.06
N PHE A 299 4.44 -8.71 21.60
CA PHE A 299 4.71 -7.96 22.82
C PHE A 299 4.93 -8.91 24.00
N VAL A 300 4.03 -9.85 24.22
CA VAL A 300 4.13 -10.85 25.30
C VAL A 300 5.37 -11.74 25.13
N ARG A 301 5.58 -12.26 23.91
CA ARG A 301 6.73 -13.10 23.59
C ARG A 301 8.07 -12.41 23.82
N LYS A 302 8.13 -11.10 23.59
CA LYS A 302 9.36 -10.30 23.72
C LYS A 302 9.49 -9.58 25.06
N LEU A 303 8.56 -9.71 25.98
CA LEU A 303 8.76 -9.24 27.35
C LEU A 303 10.01 -9.91 27.95
N LYS A 304 10.83 -9.12 28.64
CA LYS A 304 11.96 -9.66 29.38
C LYS A 304 11.38 -10.44 30.59
N LYS A 305 11.68 -11.72 30.65
CA LYS A 305 11.40 -12.53 31.82
C LYS A 305 12.27 -12.07 32.99
#